data_21d3b2d6c5656bbcf1f549c3bd3c481f
#
_entry.id   21d3b2d6c5656bbcf1f549c3bd3c481f
#
_cell.length_a   1.000
_cell.length_b   1.000
_cell.length_c   1.000
_cell.angle_alpha   90.00
_cell.angle_beta   90.00
_cell.angle_gamma   90.00
#
_symmetry.space_group_name_H-M   'P 1'
#
loop_
_entity.id
_entity.type
_entity.pdbx_description
1 polymer ?
#
loop_
_entity_poly.entity_id
_entity_poly.type
_entity_poly.pdbx_seq_one_letter_code
_entity_poly.pdbx_strand_id
1 'polypeptide(L)'
;MAWFDKLAAGLQAWFTKFREEFVLNFIEGDRWKWLVEGLGNTLRITAVALLLGLLIGVVVASVRASYDKNREMLALHGGFGYRLFGFFNWLCRVYLAIIRGTPVVVQLLIMYFVIFAWSRNAILVATLAFGINSGAYVAEIIRGGIMSVDNGQFEAGRSLGFNYVQTMLYIVIPQVFKSVLPALLNEFIALLKETSVAGYVGIMDLTKAGDLIRGRTFSAFMPLIAVALVYLIIVMLLTSLVGQLERRLRKSER
;
A
#
# COMPACT_ATOMS: atom_id res chain seq x y z
N MET A 1 29.97 -13.76 45.88
CA MET A 1 28.81 -13.03 46.46
C MET A 1 28.72 -11.59 45.94
N ALA A 2 29.71 -10.74 46.16
CA ALA A 2 29.63 -9.32 45.75
C ALA A 2 29.36 -9.02 44.25
N TRP A 3 29.68 -9.91 43.32
CA TRP A 3 29.39 -9.75 41.90
C TRP A 3 27.90 -10.01 41.58
N PHE A 4 27.29 -11.01 42.18
CA PHE A 4 25.86 -11.28 42.06
C PHE A 4 25.01 -10.16 42.66
N ASP A 5 25.42 -9.60 43.78
CA ASP A 5 24.72 -8.48 44.43
C ASP A 5 24.77 -7.21 43.60
N LYS A 6 25.92 -6.92 42.96
CA LYS A 6 26.07 -5.81 42.01
C LYS A 6 25.22 -6.02 40.75
N LEU A 7 25.14 -7.24 40.21
CA LEU A 7 24.30 -7.56 39.05
C LEU A 7 22.82 -7.41 39.39
N ALA A 8 22.39 -7.93 40.55
CA ALA A 8 21.02 -7.82 41.02
C ALA A 8 20.60 -6.36 41.25
N ALA A 9 21.45 -5.55 41.88
CA ALA A 9 21.23 -4.11 42.08
C ALA A 9 21.15 -3.37 40.75
N GLY A 10 22.00 -3.70 39.76
CA GLY A 10 21.97 -3.12 38.43
C GLY A 10 20.68 -3.46 37.67
N LEU A 11 20.23 -4.71 37.76
CA LEU A 11 18.95 -5.15 37.17
C LEU A 11 17.76 -4.45 37.83
N GLN A 12 17.73 -4.34 39.16
CA GLN A 12 16.67 -3.62 39.87
C GLN A 12 16.60 -2.15 39.45
N ALA A 13 17.74 -1.47 39.39
CA ALA A 13 17.81 -0.07 38.96
C ALA A 13 17.33 0.09 37.52
N TRP A 14 17.68 -0.85 36.62
CA TRP A 14 17.22 -0.86 35.24
C TRP A 14 15.68 -1.06 35.14
N PHE A 15 15.12 -2.02 35.88
CA PHE A 15 13.68 -2.26 35.92
C PHE A 15 12.92 -1.06 36.49
N THR A 16 13.42 -0.43 37.52
CA THR A 16 12.80 0.77 38.11
C THR A 16 12.77 1.91 37.09
N LYS A 17 13.89 2.20 36.46
CA LYS A 17 13.99 3.22 35.41
C LYS A 17 13.08 2.89 34.22
N PHE A 18 13.04 1.64 33.74
CA PHE A 18 12.16 1.20 32.66
C PHE A 18 10.69 1.42 33.03
N ARG A 19 10.29 1.08 34.25
CA ARG A 19 8.92 1.29 34.73
C ARG A 19 8.54 2.78 34.76
N GLU A 20 9.43 3.60 35.29
CA GLU A 20 9.23 5.06 35.36
C GLU A 20 9.08 5.65 33.95
N GLU A 21 9.96 5.30 33.03
CA GLU A 21 9.87 5.73 31.64
C GLU A 21 8.61 5.22 30.95
N PHE A 22 8.17 3.99 31.22
CA PHE A 22 6.94 3.44 30.68
C PHE A 22 5.71 4.20 31.18
N VAL A 23 5.62 4.47 32.48
CA VAL A 23 4.54 5.25 33.08
C VAL A 23 4.52 6.66 32.49
N LEU A 24 5.68 7.32 32.47
CA LEU A 24 5.84 8.66 31.90
C LEU A 24 5.37 8.73 30.44
N ASN A 25 5.78 7.78 29.60
CA ASN A 25 5.52 7.86 28.17
C ASN A 25 4.09 7.43 27.77
N PHE A 26 3.48 6.50 28.52
CA PHE A 26 2.22 5.90 28.06
C PHE A 26 1.04 6.10 29.02
N ILE A 27 1.28 6.05 30.34
CA ILE A 27 0.19 6.07 31.32
C ILE A 27 -0.17 7.50 31.71
N GLU A 28 0.82 8.32 32.02
CA GLU A 28 0.60 9.73 32.34
C GLU A 28 -0.09 10.47 31.20
N GLY A 29 -1.18 11.16 31.53
CA GLY A 29 -1.98 11.91 30.54
C GLY A 29 -2.61 11.02 29.46
N ASP A 30 -2.77 9.73 29.74
CA ASP A 30 -3.41 8.77 28.82
C ASP A 30 -2.81 8.72 27.41
N ARG A 31 -1.48 8.93 27.29
CA ARG A 31 -0.81 9.07 25.99
C ARG A 31 -0.88 7.81 25.12
N TRP A 32 -1.08 6.63 25.71
CA TRP A 32 -1.34 5.40 24.96
C TRP A 32 -2.56 5.53 24.03
N LYS A 33 -3.57 6.38 24.39
CA LYS A 33 -4.75 6.63 23.54
C LYS A 33 -4.35 7.29 22.22
N TRP A 34 -3.30 8.10 22.21
CA TRP A 34 -2.80 8.72 20.97
C TRP A 34 -2.26 7.68 19.99
N LEU A 35 -1.58 6.63 20.50
CA LEU A 35 -1.13 5.52 19.65
C LEU A 35 -2.32 4.75 19.07
N VAL A 36 -3.37 4.51 19.85
CA VAL A 36 -4.58 3.83 19.39
C VAL A 36 -5.32 4.68 18.34
N GLU A 37 -5.48 5.97 18.57
CA GLU A 37 -6.07 6.90 17.61
C GLU A 37 -5.24 6.99 16.33
N GLY A 38 -3.93 7.15 16.47
CA GLY A 38 -3.00 7.20 15.35
C GLY A 38 -3.04 5.92 14.52
N LEU A 39 -3.07 4.76 15.16
CA LEU A 39 -3.25 3.48 14.50
C LEU A 39 -4.59 3.40 13.75
N GLY A 40 -5.67 3.85 14.37
CA GLY A 40 -6.99 3.91 13.75
C GLY A 40 -6.99 4.76 12.47
N ASN A 41 -6.35 5.92 12.51
CA ASN A 41 -6.21 6.79 11.34
C ASN A 41 -5.34 6.17 10.25
N THR A 42 -4.20 5.55 10.62
CA THR A 42 -3.34 4.81 9.68
C THR A 42 -4.13 3.72 8.95
N LEU A 43 -4.86 2.88 9.67
CA LEU A 43 -5.65 1.80 9.08
C LEU A 43 -6.79 2.32 8.18
N ARG A 44 -7.49 3.38 8.59
CA ARG A 44 -8.57 4.00 7.79
C ARG A 44 -8.03 4.57 6.49
N ILE A 45 -6.97 5.37 6.55
CA ILE A 45 -6.34 5.96 5.36
C ILE A 45 -5.88 4.85 4.42
N THR A 46 -5.17 3.84 4.94
CA THR A 46 -4.65 2.72 4.14
C THR A 46 -5.77 1.95 3.45
N ALA A 47 -6.85 1.60 4.17
CA ALA A 47 -7.96 0.84 3.61
C ALA A 47 -8.68 1.60 2.48
N VAL A 48 -8.99 2.88 2.70
CA VAL A 48 -9.71 3.69 1.69
C VAL A 48 -8.78 4.02 0.51
N ALA A 49 -7.50 4.32 0.77
CA ALA A 49 -6.51 4.55 -0.28
C ALA A 49 -6.29 3.32 -1.16
N LEU A 50 -6.26 2.10 -0.56
CA LEU A 50 -6.18 0.86 -1.34
C LEU A 50 -7.39 0.66 -2.25
N LEU A 51 -8.62 0.89 -1.74
CA LEU A 51 -9.83 0.77 -2.56
C LEU A 51 -9.80 1.73 -3.75
N LEU A 52 -9.39 2.98 -3.52
CA LEU A 52 -9.19 3.95 -4.59
C LEU A 52 -8.09 3.51 -5.56
N GLY A 53 -6.97 3.01 -5.01
CA GLY A 53 -5.86 2.48 -5.78
C GLY A 53 -6.26 1.28 -6.65
N LEU A 54 -7.09 0.37 -6.14
CA LEU A 54 -7.65 -0.73 -6.91
C LEU A 54 -8.50 -0.24 -8.09
N LEU A 55 -9.38 0.74 -7.87
CA LEU A 55 -10.21 1.32 -8.94
C LEU A 55 -9.35 1.94 -10.05
N ILE A 56 -8.40 2.80 -9.67
CA ILE A 56 -7.48 3.44 -10.62
C ILE A 56 -6.62 2.38 -11.31
N GLY A 57 -6.06 1.45 -10.54
CA GLY A 57 -5.17 0.41 -11.03
C GLY A 57 -5.81 -0.52 -12.05
N VAL A 58 -7.06 -0.94 -11.82
CA VAL A 58 -7.83 -1.75 -12.78
C VAL A 58 -8.03 -1.01 -14.09
N VAL A 59 -8.43 0.28 -14.04
CA VAL A 59 -8.62 1.09 -15.26
C VAL A 59 -7.31 1.23 -16.03
N VAL A 60 -6.23 1.63 -15.36
CA VAL A 60 -4.92 1.84 -15.99
C VAL A 60 -4.36 0.52 -16.54
N ALA A 61 -4.45 -0.58 -15.78
CA ALA A 61 -4.00 -1.91 -16.22
C ALA A 61 -4.80 -2.39 -17.45
N SER A 62 -6.12 -2.18 -17.47
CA SER A 62 -6.98 -2.57 -18.58
C SER A 62 -6.59 -1.85 -19.88
N VAL A 63 -6.37 -0.53 -19.82
CA VAL A 63 -5.90 0.25 -20.97
C VAL A 63 -4.54 -0.24 -21.45
N ARG A 64 -3.59 -0.38 -20.53
CA ARG A 64 -2.22 -0.78 -20.82
C ARG A 64 -2.13 -2.21 -21.38
N ALA A 65 -2.75 -3.19 -20.71
CA ALA A 65 -2.70 -4.58 -21.14
C ALA A 65 -3.42 -4.79 -22.48
N SER A 66 -4.57 -4.14 -22.68
CA SER A 66 -5.28 -4.21 -23.96
C SER A 66 -4.47 -3.59 -25.11
N TYR A 67 -3.78 -2.48 -24.86
CA TYR A 67 -2.90 -1.89 -25.87
C TYR A 67 -1.72 -2.80 -26.18
N ASP A 68 -1.04 -3.34 -25.16
CA ASP A 68 0.14 -4.20 -25.33
C ASP A 68 -0.22 -5.51 -26.06
N LYS A 69 -1.38 -6.14 -25.76
CA LYS A 69 -1.83 -7.39 -26.40
C LYS A 69 -2.36 -7.22 -27.83
N ASN A 70 -2.94 -6.06 -28.15
CA ASN A 70 -3.56 -5.84 -29.46
C ASN A 70 -2.74 -4.90 -30.37
N ARG A 71 -1.51 -4.57 -30.00
CA ARG A 71 -0.69 -3.56 -30.69
C ARG A 71 -0.53 -3.82 -32.18
N GLU A 72 -0.28 -5.07 -32.57
CA GLU A 72 -0.10 -5.45 -33.97
C GLU A 72 -1.39 -5.33 -34.80
N MET A 73 -2.50 -5.84 -34.26
CA MET A 73 -3.83 -5.71 -34.91
C MET A 73 -4.27 -4.26 -35.01
N LEU A 74 -4.05 -3.48 -33.95
CA LEU A 74 -4.38 -2.07 -33.90
C LEU A 74 -3.55 -1.24 -34.91
N ALA A 75 -2.29 -1.61 -35.13
CA ALA A 75 -1.42 -0.96 -36.12
C ALA A 75 -1.87 -1.23 -37.57
N LEU A 76 -2.41 -2.41 -37.87
CA LEU A 76 -2.90 -2.79 -39.19
C LEU A 76 -4.18 -2.04 -39.58
N HIS A 77 -5.04 -1.72 -38.63
CA HIS A 77 -6.35 -1.08 -38.89
C HIS A 77 -6.31 0.46 -38.93
N GLY A 78 -5.18 1.06 -38.66
CA GLY A 78 -4.79 2.47 -38.66
C GLY A 78 -5.95 3.47 -38.86
N GLY A 79 -6.60 3.94 -37.78
CA GLY A 79 -7.69 4.90 -37.83
C GLY A 79 -7.69 5.85 -36.64
N PHE A 80 -8.70 6.74 -36.59
CA PHE A 80 -8.87 7.67 -35.46
C PHE A 80 -8.94 6.93 -34.10
N GLY A 81 -9.63 5.79 -34.04
CA GLY A 81 -9.73 4.95 -32.83
C GLY A 81 -8.38 4.45 -32.33
N TYR A 82 -7.47 4.06 -33.23
CA TYR A 82 -6.10 3.65 -32.85
C TYR A 82 -5.32 4.81 -32.23
N ARG A 83 -5.39 6.01 -32.83
CA ARG A 83 -4.71 7.20 -32.32
C ARG A 83 -5.25 7.59 -30.95
N LEU A 84 -6.57 7.57 -30.77
CA LEU A 84 -7.23 7.88 -29.51
C LEU A 84 -6.84 6.88 -28.41
N PHE A 85 -6.85 5.58 -28.72
CA PHE A 85 -6.43 4.54 -27.78
C PHE A 85 -4.94 4.65 -27.44
N GLY A 86 -4.10 4.96 -28.42
CA GLY A 86 -2.67 5.25 -28.22
C GLY A 86 -2.44 6.45 -27.30
N PHE A 87 -3.27 7.50 -27.41
CA PHE A 87 -3.21 8.66 -26.53
C PHE A 87 -3.56 8.31 -25.08
N PHE A 88 -4.62 7.54 -24.83
CA PHE A 88 -4.93 7.07 -23.48
C PHE A 88 -3.83 6.17 -22.90
N ASN A 89 -3.26 5.29 -23.71
CA ASN A 89 -2.13 4.48 -23.29
C ASN A 89 -0.90 5.34 -22.96
N TRP A 90 -0.64 6.42 -23.71
CA TRP A 90 0.42 7.38 -23.42
C TRP A 90 0.16 8.10 -22.10
N LEU A 91 -1.06 8.58 -21.83
CA LEU A 91 -1.42 9.19 -20.54
C LEU A 91 -1.18 8.22 -19.37
N CYS A 92 -1.57 6.95 -19.52
CA CYS A 92 -1.30 5.93 -18.50
C CYS A 92 0.21 5.76 -18.26
N ARG A 93 1.05 5.77 -19.33
CA ARG A 93 2.51 5.69 -19.19
C ARG A 93 3.07 6.89 -18.43
N VAL A 94 2.61 8.10 -18.77
CA VAL A 94 3.05 9.33 -18.09
C VAL A 94 2.66 9.28 -16.61
N TYR A 95 1.43 8.89 -16.31
CA TYR A 95 0.98 8.69 -14.92
C TYR A 95 1.90 7.72 -14.16
N LEU A 96 2.14 6.52 -14.71
CA LEU A 96 3.00 5.52 -14.09
C LEU A 96 4.43 6.03 -13.90
N ALA A 97 4.98 6.72 -14.89
CA ALA A 97 6.33 7.27 -14.84
C ALA A 97 6.48 8.34 -13.73
N ILE A 98 5.52 9.26 -13.62
CA ILE A 98 5.55 10.33 -12.62
C ILE A 98 5.37 9.74 -11.22
N ILE A 99 4.33 8.93 -11.03
CA ILE A 99 3.96 8.43 -9.69
C ILE A 99 5.01 7.45 -9.15
N ARG A 100 5.50 6.53 -9.97
CA ARG A 100 6.54 5.58 -9.55
C ARG A 100 7.96 6.15 -9.57
N GLY A 101 8.16 7.28 -10.24
CA GLY A 101 9.45 7.97 -10.32
C GLY A 101 9.67 9.05 -9.25
N THR A 102 8.68 9.32 -8.39
CA THR A 102 8.78 10.34 -7.34
C THR A 102 8.44 9.77 -5.96
N PRO A 103 9.08 10.29 -4.87
CA PRO A 103 8.79 9.81 -3.52
C PRO A 103 7.35 10.13 -3.09
N VAL A 104 6.68 9.17 -2.44
CA VAL A 104 5.29 9.34 -1.96
C VAL A 104 5.11 10.53 -1.02
N VAL A 105 6.10 10.82 -0.16
CA VAL A 105 6.03 11.98 0.74
C VAL A 105 5.96 13.30 -0.05
N VAL A 106 6.73 13.41 -1.14
CA VAL A 106 6.71 14.62 -2.00
C VAL A 106 5.35 14.76 -2.69
N GLN A 107 4.78 13.65 -3.17
CA GLN A 107 3.44 13.64 -3.76
C GLN A 107 2.39 14.09 -2.75
N LEU A 108 2.45 13.60 -1.50
CA LEU A 108 1.56 14.01 -0.42
C LEU A 108 1.66 15.51 -0.15
N LEU A 109 2.88 16.06 -0.07
CA LEU A 109 3.10 17.48 0.17
C LEU A 109 2.57 18.34 -0.98
N ILE A 110 2.79 17.94 -2.23
CA ILE A 110 2.25 18.63 -3.42
C ILE A 110 0.73 18.58 -3.42
N MET A 111 0.13 17.43 -3.16
CA MET A 111 -1.32 17.26 -3.09
C MET A 111 -1.92 18.20 -2.02
N TYR A 112 -1.32 18.22 -0.83
CA TYR A 112 -1.88 18.95 0.29
C TYR A 112 -1.63 20.47 0.23
N PHE A 113 -0.39 20.91 -0.06
CA PHE A 113 -0.03 22.32 -0.02
C PHE A 113 -0.21 23.09 -1.34
N VAL A 114 -0.30 22.35 -2.48
CA VAL A 114 -0.39 22.99 -3.80
C VAL A 114 -1.75 22.71 -4.44
N ILE A 115 -2.09 21.42 -4.68
CA ILE A 115 -3.28 21.07 -5.46
C ILE A 115 -4.56 21.28 -4.65
N PHE A 116 -4.59 20.84 -3.40
CA PHE A 116 -5.74 20.93 -2.49
C PHE A 116 -5.50 21.91 -1.34
N ALA A 117 -4.72 22.97 -1.55
CA ALA A 117 -4.41 23.98 -0.54
C ALA A 117 -5.67 24.65 0.08
N TRP A 118 -6.78 24.64 -0.64
CA TRP A 118 -8.09 25.11 -0.19
C TRP A 118 -8.83 24.11 0.70
N SER A 119 -8.42 22.85 0.73
CA SER A 119 -9.10 21.80 1.51
C SER A 119 -8.69 21.86 2.98
N ARG A 120 -9.70 21.85 3.86
CA ARG A 120 -9.48 21.74 5.31
C ARG A 120 -9.43 20.29 5.81
N ASN A 121 -9.67 19.31 4.94
CA ASN A 121 -9.69 17.89 5.30
C ASN A 121 -8.40 17.20 4.88
N ALA A 122 -7.39 17.24 5.76
CA ALA A 122 -6.09 16.60 5.53
C ALA A 122 -6.21 15.09 5.29
N ILE A 123 -7.10 14.39 6.00
CA ILE A 123 -7.31 12.94 5.84
C ILE A 123 -7.80 12.61 4.43
N LEU A 124 -8.76 13.38 3.90
CA LEU A 124 -9.25 13.19 2.54
C LEU A 124 -8.13 13.38 1.52
N VAL A 125 -7.36 14.46 1.65
CA VAL A 125 -6.25 14.76 0.71
C VAL A 125 -5.17 13.68 0.77
N ALA A 126 -4.78 13.24 1.97
CA ALA A 126 -3.82 12.17 2.14
C ALA A 126 -4.34 10.85 1.55
N THR A 127 -5.60 10.51 1.78
CA THR A 127 -6.23 9.31 1.21
C THR A 127 -6.22 9.35 -0.32
N LEU A 128 -6.48 10.51 -0.94
CA LEU A 128 -6.38 10.69 -2.39
C LEU A 128 -4.93 10.54 -2.86
N ALA A 129 -3.97 11.16 -2.18
CA ALA A 129 -2.55 11.08 -2.53
C ALA A 129 -2.05 9.63 -2.50
N PHE A 130 -2.29 8.91 -1.40
CA PHE A 130 -1.91 7.52 -1.26
C PHE A 130 -2.67 6.59 -2.22
N GLY A 131 -3.95 6.86 -2.48
CA GLY A 131 -4.75 6.10 -3.43
C GLY A 131 -4.26 6.25 -4.88
N ILE A 132 -3.90 7.47 -5.29
CA ILE A 132 -3.28 7.73 -6.60
C ILE A 132 -1.91 7.05 -6.69
N ASN A 133 -1.12 7.09 -5.61
CA ASN A 133 0.17 6.41 -5.56
C ASN A 133 0.00 4.90 -5.69
N SER A 134 -0.76 4.26 -4.82
CA SER A 134 -1.02 2.82 -4.84
C SER A 134 -1.65 2.36 -6.16
N GLY A 135 -2.51 3.19 -6.79
CA GLY A 135 -3.09 2.89 -8.10
C GLY A 135 -2.06 2.63 -9.20
N ALA A 136 -0.90 3.27 -9.14
CA ALA A 136 0.17 3.02 -10.10
C ALA A 136 0.85 1.66 -9.87
N TYR A 137 1.04 1.25 -8.62
CA TYR A 137 1.60 -0.06 -8.29
C TYR A 137 0.60 -1.18 -8.58
N VAL A 138 -0.67 -1.01 -8.20
CA VAL A 138 -1.76 -1.93 -8.52
C VAL A 138 -1.91 -2.12 -10.03
N ALA A 139 -1.81 -1.05 -10.81
CA ALA A 139 -1.86 -1.13 -12.28
C ALA A 139 -0.77 -2.03 -12.85
N GLU A 140 0.47 -1.90 -12.37
CA GLU A 140 1.57 -2.74 -12.82
C GLU A 140 1.44 -4.19 -12.34
N ILE A 141 0.96 -4.42 -11.12
CA ILE A 141 0.68 -5.76 -10.61
C ILE A 141 -0.35 -6.47 -11.49
N ILE A 142 -1.49 -5.82 -11.77
CA ILE A 142 -2.56 -6.40 -12.59
C ILE A 142 -2.08 -6.58 -14.04
N ARG A 143 -1.42 -5.57 -14.62
CA ARG A 143 -0.85 -5.67 -15.97
C ARG A 143 0.15 -6.82 -16.08
N GLY A 144 1.05 -6.95 -15.12
CA GLY A 144 2.01 -8.06 -15.04
C GLY A 144 1.31 -9.42 -15.00
N GLY A 145 0.25 -9.55 -14.19
CA GLY A 145 -0.57 -10.75 -14.14
C GLY A 145 -1.24 -11.08 -15.47
N ILE A 146 -1.82 -10.09 -16.16
CA ILE A 146 -2.42 -10.32 -17.48
C ILE A 146 -1.36 -10.73 -18.53
N MET A 147 -0.19 -10.11 -18.48
CA MET A 147 0.89 -10.39 -19.42
C MET A 147 1.57 -11.74 -19.17
N SER A 148 1.47 -12.30 -17.96
CA SER A 148 2.02 -13.63 -17.62
C SER A 148 1.17 -14.79 -18.13
N VAL A 149 -0.08 -14.56 -18.52
CA VAL A 149 -0.93 -15.61 -19.09
C VAL A 149 -0.45 -15.99 -20.48
N ASP A 150 -0.27 -17.28 -20.68
CA ASP A 150 0.18 -17.86 -21.97
C ASP A 150 -0.72 -17.42 -23.13
N ASN A 151 -0.10 -17.07 -24.25
CA ASN A 151 -0.83 -16.65 -25.44
C ASN A 151 -1.72 -17.77 -26.01
N GLY A 152 -1.37 -19.02 -25.79
CA GLY A 152 -2.20 -20.18 -26.14
C GLY A 152 -3.59 -20.15 -25.51
N GLN A 153 -3.76 -19.50 -24.36
CA GLN A 153 -5.08 -19.31 -23.74
C GLN A 153 -5.98 -18.38 -24.58
N PHE A 154 -5.37 -17.37 -25.21
CA PHE A 154 -6.10 -16.47 -26.14
C PHE A 154 -6.41 -17.17 -27.46
N GLU A 155 -5.52 -18.05 -27.94
CA GLU A 155 -5.72 -18.85 -29.14
C GLU A 155 -6.81 -19.91 -28.92
N ALA A 156 -6.79 -20.60 -27.79
CA ALA A 156 -7.84 -21.54 -27.40
C ALA A 156 -9.21 -20.87 -27.29
N GLY A 157 -9.28 -19.68 -26.68
CA GLY A 157 -10.51 -18.90 -26.61
C GLY A 157 -11.05 -18.56 -28.00
N ARG A 158 -10.19 -18.14 -28.93
CA ARG A 158 -10.59 -17.86 -30.33
C ARG A 158 -11.05 -19.12 -31.05
N SER A 159 -10.40 -20.25 -30.84
CA SER A 159 -10.80 -21.54 -31.44
C SER A 159 -12.17 -22.01 -30.94
N LEU A 160 -12.58 -21.62 -29.74
CA LEU A 160 -13.92 -21.83 -29.19
C LEU A 160 -14.95 -20.79 -29.66
N GLY A 161 -14.56 -19.85 -30.54
CA GLY A 161 -15.43 -18.80 -31.05
C GLY A 161 -15.62 -17.60 -30.12
N PHE A 162 -14.83 -17.50 -29.03
CA PHE A 162 -14.87 -16.35 -28.13
C PHE A 162 -14.25 -15.12 -28.78
N ASN A 163 -14.89 -13.97 -28.60
CA ASN A 163 -14.26 -12.70 -28.88
C ASN A 163 -13.25 -12.33 -27.76
N TYR A 164 -12.47 -11.26 -27.98
CA TYR A 164 -11.44 -10.83 -27.02
C TYR A 164 -12.00 -10.60 -25.60
N VAL A 165 -13.15 -9.95 -25.49
CA VAL A 165 -13.77 -9.65 -24.18
C VAL A 165 -14.21 -10.93 -23.48
N GLN A 166 -14.83 -11.87 -24.21
CA GLN A 166 -15.24 -13.16 -23.66
C GLN A 166 -14.03 -13.99 -23.21
N THR A 167 -12.96 -14.03 -24.02
CA THR A 167 -11.70 -14.70 -23.66
C THR A 167 -11.11 -14.09 -22.38
N MET A 168 -11.08 -12.76 -22.29
CA MET A 168 -10.62 -12.07 -21.09
C MET A 168 -11.46 -12.44 -19.85
N LEU A 169 -12.79 -12.35 -19.94
CA LEU A 169 -13.67 -12.54 -18.79
C LEU A 169 -13.73 -14.01 -18.32
N TYR A 170 -13.79 -14.97 -19.25
CA TYR A 170 -14.04 -16.38 -18.90
C TYR A 170 -12.78 -17.21 -18.76
N ILE A 171 -11.67 -16.84 -19.40
CA ILE A 171 -10.43 -17.61 -19.39
C ILE A 171 -9.31 -16.90 -18.64
N VAL A 172 -9.01 -15.65 -19.04
CA VAL A 172 -7.82 -14.93 -18.58
C VAL A 172 -8.00 -14.38 -17.16
N ILE A 173 -9.05 -13.58 -16.91
CA ILE A 173 -9.27 -12.91 -15.62
C ILE A 173 -9.33 -13.89 -14.45
N PRO A 174 -10.00 -15.06 -14.50
CA PRO A 174 -10.00 -16.02 -13.40
C PRO A 174 -8.60 -16.55 -13.05
N GLN A 175 -7.73 -16.74 -14.04
CA GLN A 175 -6.33 -17.14 -13.84
C GLN A 175 -5.51 -16.00 -13.25
N VAL A 176 -5.62 -14.79 -13.83
CA VAL A 176 -4.95 -13.58 -13.37
C VAL A 176 -5.31 -13.25 -11.93
N PHE A 177 -6.59 -13.38 -11.55
CA PHE A 177 -7.03 -13.08 -10.20
C PHE A 177 -6.28 -13.90 -9.14
N LYS A 178 -6.08 -15.20 -9.39
CA LYS A 178 -5.35 -16.07 -8.47
C LYS A 178 -3.88 -15.67 -8.33
N SER A 179 -3.22 -15.31 -9.43
CA SER A 179 -1.80 -14.93 -9.42
C SER A 179 -1.55 -13.53 -8.88
N VAL A 180 -2.49 -12.60 -9.09
CA VAL A 180 -2.37 -11.19 -8.70
C VAL A 180 -2.78 -10.93 -7.25
N LEU A 181 -3.73 -11.68 -6.72
CA LEU A 181 -4.27 -11.47 -5.38
C LEU A 181 -3.21 -11.42 -4.27
N PRO A 182 -2.21 -12.32 -4.22
CA PRO A 182 -1.13 -12.23 -3.24
C PRO A 182 -0.32 -10.94 -3.36
N ALA A 183 -0.01 -10.52 -4.60
CA ALA A 183 0.74 -9.31 -4.85
C ALA A 183 -0.04 -8.05 -4.42
N LEU A 184 -1.37 -8.02 -4.63
CA LEU A 184 -2.24 -6.93 -4.14
C LEU A 184 -2.29 -6.86 -2.61
N LEU A 185 -2.29 -8.00 -1.94
CA LEU A 185 -2.24 -8.04 -0.47
C LEU A 185 -0.87 -7.57 0.06
N ASN A 186 0.22 -7.88 -0.64
CA ASN A 186 1.53 -7.34 -0.32
C ASN A 186 1.61 -5.82 -0.58
N GLU A 187 0.94 -5.31 -1.60
CA GLU A 187 0.78 -3.87 -1.83
C GLU A 187 0.04 -3.19 -0.68
N PHE A 188 -1.01 -3.82 -0.13
CA PHE A 188 -1.69 -3.32 1.07
C PHE A 188 -0.73 -3.17 2.26
N ILE A 189 0.14 -4.18 2.50
CA ILE A 189 1.15 -4.13 3.57
C ILE A 189 2.19 -3.04 3.31
N ALA A 190 2.58 -2.81 2.05
CA ALA A 190 3.48 -1.74 1.67
C ALA A 190 2.84 -0.37 1.93
N LEU A 191 1.61 -0.16 1.44
CA LEU A 191 0.85 1.07 1.61
C LEU A 191 0.64 1.43 3.09
N LEU A 192 0.37 0.43 3.95
CA LEU A 192 0.23 0.64 5.39
C LEU A 192 1.51 1.25 6.02
N LYS A 193 2.68 0.86 5.55
CA LYS A 193 3.95 1.45 6.00
C LYS A 193 4.18 2.84 5.38
N GLU A 194 3.80 3.02 4.11
CA GLU A 194 3.93 4.30 3.42
C GLU A 194 3.06 5.40 4.02
N THR A 195 1.87 5.07 4.56
CA THR A 195 1.01 6.03 5.25
C THR A 195 1.64 6.62 6.52
N SER A 196 2.76 6.05 7.03
CA SER A 196 3.53 6.59 8.16
C SER A 196 4.08 8.00 7.95
N VAL A 197 4.05 8.53 6.74
CA VAL A 197 4.43 9.92 6.42
C VAL A 197 3.25 10.89 6.46
N ALA A 198 2.02 10.45 6.80
CA ALA A 198 0.85 11.33 6.87
C ALA A 198 0.99 12.44 7.92
N GLY A 199 1.83 12.23 8.93
CA GLY A 199 2.17 13.23 9.93
C GLY A 199 2.80 14.51 9.38
N TYR A 200 3.40 14.49 8.17
CA TYR A 200 3.96 15.68 7.52
C TYR A 200 2.91 16.72 7.12
N VAL A 201 1.67 16.31 6.96
CA VAL A 201 0.52 17.20 6.68
C VAL A 201 -0.40 17.36 7.89
N GLY A 202 0.11 17.13 9.09
CA GLY A 202 -0.60 17.35 10.36
C GLY A 202 -1.59 16.27 10.75
N ILE A 203 -1.64 15.14 10.05
CA ILE A 203 -2.48 14.00 10.41
C ILE A 203 -1.86 13.25 11.58
N MET A 204 -2.66 12.92 12.57
CA MET A 204 -2.26 12.07 13.69
C MET A 204 -2.33 10.61 13.26
N ASP A 205 -1.28 10.14 12.56
CA ASP A 205 -1.03 8.73 12.28
C ASP A 205 -0.27 8.07 13.44
N LEU A 206 -0.01 6.78 13.36
CA LEU A 206 0.71 6.04 14.41
C LEU A 206 2.12 6.61 14.65
N THR A 207 2.83 6.99 13.59
CA THR A 207 4.19 7.56 13.68
C THR A 207 4.15 8.94 14.32
N LYS A 208 3.20 9.78 13.92
CA LYS A 208 3.01 11.12 14.50
C LYS A 208 2.60 11.06 15.96
N ALA A 209 1.78 10.08 16.36
CA ALA A 209 1.42 9.86 17.75
C ALA A 209 2.67 9.57 18.62
N GLY A 210 3.56 8.69 18.15
CA GLY A 210 4.84 8.44 18.82
C GLY A 210 5.74 9.67 18.89
N ASP A 211 5.80 10.47 17.81
CA ASP A 211 6.56 11.71 17.76
C ASP A 211 6.02 12.78 18.74
N LEU A 212 4.70 12.89 18.88
CA LEU A 212 4.07 13.78 19.85
C LEU A 212 4.37 13.35 21.30
N ILE A 213 4.35 12.04 21.60
CA ILE A 213 4.73 11.53 22.92
C ILE A 213 6.19 11.88 23.18
N ARG A 214 7.09 11.59 22.23
CA ARG A 214 8.51 11.94 22.31
C ARG A 214 8.72 13.44 22.60
N GLY A 215 8.02 14.30 21.89
CA GLY A 215 8.13 15.75 22.08
C GLY A 215 7.61 16.23 23.44
N ARG A 216 6.62 15.53 24.02
CA ARG A 216 6.07 15.87 25.35
C ARG A 216 6.91 15.35 26.52
N THR A 217 7.51 14.18 26.36
CA THR A 217 8.24 13.49 27.45
C THR A 217 9.73 13.70 27.38
N PHE A 218 10.25 14.26 26.28
CA PHE A 218 11.67 14.34 25.96
C PHE A 218 12.40 12.98 25.99
N SER A 219 11.62 11.88 25.90
CA SER A 219 12.09 10.51 25.84
C SER A 219 11.87 9.97 24.42
N ALA A 220 12.95 9.67 23.68
CA ALA A 220 12.85 9.21 22.31
C ALA A 220 12.70 7.69 22.22
N PHE A 221 13.40 6.94 23.06
CA PHE A 221 13.53 5.49 22.94
C PHE A 221 12.17 4.77 23.05
N MET A 222 11.46 4.98 24.15
CA MET A 222 10.21 4.27 24.43
C MET A 222 9.11 4.50 23.39
N PRO A 223 8.75 5.76 23.03
CA PRO A 223 7.69 5.99 22.06
C PRO A 223 8.02 5.46 20.66
N LEU A 224 9.26 5.64 20.20
CA LEU A 224 9.66 5.20 18.86
C LEU A 224 9.74 3.67 18.75
N ILE A 225 10.25 2.99 19.78
CA ILE A 225 10.25 1.53 19.82
C ILE A 225 8.82 0.99 19.91
N ALA A 226 7.92 1.62 20.68
CA ALA A 226 6.53 1.22 20.73
C ALA A 226 5.85 1.32 19.35
N VAL A 227 6.05 2.42 18.63
CA VAL A 227 5.56 2.58 17.25
C VAL A 227 6.11 1.49 16.33
N ALA A 228 7.43 1.24 16.40
CA ALA A 228 8.06 0.20 15.58
C ALA A 228 7.51 -1.20 15.89
N LEU A 229 7.30 -1.53 17.16
CA LEU A 229 6.72 -2.81 17.60
C LEU A 229 5.27 -2.96 17.13
N VAL A 230 4.46 -1.92 17.22
CA VAL A 230 3.06 -1.95 16.72
C VAL A 230 3.04 -2.21 15.21
N TYR A 231 3.86 -1.48 14.42
CA TYR A 231 3.98 -1.75 12.98
C TYR A 231 4.46 -3.19 12.71
N LEU A 232 5.49 -3.63 13.42
CA LEU A 232 6.05 -4.98 13.26
C LEU A 232 4.99 -6.06 13.50
N ILE A 233 4.25 -5.97 14.60
CA ILE A 233 3.19 -6.93 14.96
C ILE A 233 2.12 -6.97 13.86
N ILE A 234 1.63 -5.81 13.43
CA ILE A 234 0.58 -5.74 12.40
C ILE A 234 1.08 -6.31 11.07
N VAL A 235 2.29 -5.92 10.64
CA VAL A 235 2.89 -6.41 9.40
C VAL A 235 3.12 -7.92 9.46
N MET A 236 3.62 -8.45 10.58
CA MET A 236 3.81 -9.91 10.75
C MET A 236 2.48 -10.67 10.70
N LEU A 237 1.43 -10.17 11.35
CA LEU A 237 0.10 -10.76 11.30
C LEU A 237 -0.46 -10.78 9.87
N LEU A 238 -0.40 -9.64 9.17
CA LEU A 238 -0.86 -9.53 7.78
C LEU A 238 -0.05 -10.42 6.84
N THR A 239 1.28 -10.44 6.95
CA THR A 239 2.15 -11.30 6.13
C THR A 239 1.85 -12.79 6.38
N SER A 240 1.59 -13.18 7.62
CA SER A 240 1.19 -14.56 7.94
C SER A 240 -0.13 -14.94 7.28
N LEU A 241 -1.14 -14.04 7.30
CA LEU A 241 -2.43 -14.24 6.64
C LEU A 241 -2.27 -14.36 5.12
N VAL A 242 -1.47 -13.48 4.51
CA VAL A 242 -1.16 -13.53 3.07
C VAL A 242 -0.49 -14.86 2.70
N GLY A 243 0.52 -15.29 3.46
CA GLY A 243 1.21 -16.55 3.22
C GLY A 243 0.31 -17.80 3.37
N GLN A 244 -0.70 -17.75 4.25
CA GLN A 244 -1.71 -18.81 4.34
C GLN A 244 -2.61 -18.84 3.10
N LEU A 245 -3.03 -17.67 2.62
CA LEU A 245 -3.84 -17.56 1.41
C LEU A 245 -3.09 -18.04 0.17
N GLU A 246 -1.83 -17.64 0.00
CA GLU A 246 -0.96 -18.12 -1.09
C GLU A 246 -0.87 -19.64 -1.13
N ARG A 247 -0.67 -20.28 0.03
CA ARG A 247 -0.62 -21.75 0.12
C ARG A 247 -1.93 -22.42 -0.29
N ARG A 248 -3.08 -21.80 0.03
CA ARG A 248 -4.40 -22.30 -0.37
C ARG A 248 -4.61 -22.18 -1.88
N LEU A 249 -4.24 -21.03 -2.47
CA LEU A 249 -4.36 -20.78 -3.91
C LEU A 249 -3.51 -21.76 -4.73
N ARG A 250 -2.25 -21.99 -4.33
CA ARG A 250 -1.37 -22.98 -4.99
C ARG A 250 -1.87 -24.43 -4.92
N LYS A 251 -2.59 -24.79 -3.85
CA LYS A 251 -3.18 -26.14 -3.75
C LYS A 251 -4.34 -26.35 -4.73
N SER A 252 -4.99 -25.30 -5.16
CA SER A 252 -6.12 -25.34 -6.11
C SER A 252 -5.66 -25.41 -7.58
N GLU A 253 -4.36 -25.35 -7.85
CA GLU A 253 -3.75 -25.46 -9.18
C GLU A 253 -3.17 -26.85 -9.48
N ARG A 254 -3.14 -27.73 -8.47
CA ARG A 254 -2.80 -29.15 -8.59
C ARG A 254 -4.05 -30.01 -8.64
#